data_8c0d33f1cd04926dbdd8ba30c9f96d50
#
_entry.id   8c0d33f1cd04926dbdd8ba30c9f96d50
#
_cell.length_a   1.000
_cell.length_b   1.000
_cell.length_c   1.000
_cell.angle_alpha   90.00
_cell.angle_beta   90.00
_cell.angle_gamma   90.00
#
_symmetry.space_group_name_H-M   'P 1'
#
loop_
_entity.id
_entity.type
_entity.pdbx_description
1 polymer ?
#
loop_
_entity_poly.entity_id
_entity_poly.type
_entity_poly.pdbx_seq_one_letter_code
_entity_poly.pdbx_strand_id
1 'polypeptide(L)'
;MAGTDVEGSGTPQDPWVLKTPPGTSEFEAYRDPDAEPPALVVQVGATELRYHLRCIEDLHAMLAKRGDWMPLGNADEQKQAKPDTVEAWGRSPDNPVGGWYGLKKGLRGRFGNYVPPVLEALGMAEVEHNPRNNRIRAR
;
A
#
# COMPACT_ATOMS: atom_id res chain seq x y z
N MET A 1 0.34 -19.05 13.00
CA MET A 1 0.36 -17.72 13.48
C MET A 1 0.43 -16.75 12.32
N ALA A 2 -0.03 -15.64 12.49
CA ALA A 2 -0.06 -14.68 11.40
C ALA A 2 1.32 -14.48 10.81
N GLY A 3 2.32 -14.88 11.47
CA GLY A 3 3.66 -14.84 10.96
C GLY A 3 4.20 -13.44 10.79
N THR A 4 3.54 -12.49 11.39
CA THR A 4 4.01 -11.13 11.24
C THR A 4 4.33 -10.56 12.61
N ASP A 5 5.58 -10.57 12.91
CA ASP A 5 6.10 -9.84 14.06
C ASP A 5 6.22 -8.39 13.64
N VAL A 6 5.09 -7.72 13.54
CA VAL A 6 5.08 -6.33 13.13
C VAL A 6 5.14 -5.46 14.36
N GLU A 7 6.10 -4.56 14.37
CA GLU A 7 6.22 -3.56 15.41
C GLU A 7 5.11 -2.52 15.22
N GLY A 8 4.42 -2.21 16.32
CA GLY A 8 3.36 -1.21 16.33
C GLY A 8 1.97 -1.79 16.08
N SER A 9 0.97 -1.01 16.41
CA SER A 9 -0.44 -1.39 16.28
C SER A 9 -1.16 -0.65 15.15
N GLY A 10 -0.47 0.24 14.45
CA GLY A 10 -1.06 0.98 13.33
C GLY A 10 -1.95 2.13 13.76
N THR A 11 -1.68 2.71 14.91
CA THR A 11 -2.36 3.91 15.38
C THR A 11 -1.41 5.10 15.31
N PRO A 12 -1.93 6.35 15.38
CA PRO A 12 -1.04 7.52 15.37
C PRO A 12 -0.03 7.54 16.52
N GLN A 13 -0.40 6.95 17.67
CA GLN A 13 0.48 6.89 18.83
C GLN A 13 1.43 5.70 18.79
N ASP A 14 1.13 4.73 17.97
CA ASP A 14 1.90 3.49 17.85
C ASP A 14 1.89 2.99 16.41
N PRO A 15 2.57 3.69 15.49
CA PRO A 15 2.55 3.33 14.08
C PRO A 15 3.17 1.96 13.83
N TRP A 16 2.75 1.30 12.76
CA TRP A 16 3.47 0.14 12.25
C TRP A 16 4.84 0.57 11.76
N VAL A 17 5.86 -0.22 12.04
CA VAL A 17 7.20 -0.06 11.45
C VAL A 17 7.36 -1.15 10.42
N LEU A 18 7.48 -0.76 9.16
CA LEU A 18 7.43 -1.68 8.02
C LEU A 18 8.62 -1.44 7.09
N LYS A 19 8.81 -2.38 6.15
CA LYS A 19 9.82 -2.23 5.11
C LYS A 19 9.16 -2.29 3.75
N THR A 20 9.75 -1.58 2.80
CA THR A 20 9.33 -1.69 1.39
C THR A 20 9.56 -3.13 0.91
N PRO A 21 8.85 -3.57 -0.15
CA PRO A 21 8.95 -4.97 -0.61
C PRO A 21 10.38 -5.48 -0.82
N PRO A 22 11.32 -4.71 -1.41
CA PRO A 22 12.71 -5.17 -1.51
C PRO A 22 13.44 -5.27 -0.17
N GLY A 23 12.89 -4.68 0.88
CA GLY A 23 13.50 -4.71 2.21
C GLY A 23 14.64 -3.72 2.41
N THR A 24 14.81 -2.78 1.49
CA THR A 24 15.94 -1.83 1.51
C THR A 24 15.64 -0.53 2.24
N SER A 25 14.37 -0.24 2.49
CA SER A 25 13.96 1.01 3.13
C SER A 25 12.89 0.72 4.17
N GLU A 26 12.93 1.47 5.27
CA GLU A 26 11.96 1.36 6.35
C GLU A 26 11.05 2.57 6.32
N PHE A 27 9.79 2.38 6.72
CA PHE A 27 8.83 3.46 6.83
C PHE A 27 7.84 3.16 7.94
N GLU A 28 7.08 4.17 8.35
CA GLU A 28 6.01 4.00 9.32
C GLU A 28 4.67 4.22 8.65
N ALA A 29 3.63 3.56 9.17
CA ALA A 29 2.28 3.74 8.67
C ALA A 29 1.28 3.59 9.80
N TYR A 30 0.14 4.29 9.68
CA TYR A 30 -0.92 4.18 10.66
C TYR A 30 -2.26 4.60 10.05
N ARG A 31 -3.33 4.12 10.67
CA ARG A 31 -4.68 4.53 10.31
C ARG A 31 -5.03 5.85 10.98
N ASP A 32 -5.63 6.75 10.22
CA ASP A 32 -6.20 7.98 10.73
C ASP A 32 -7.68 8.02 10.31
N PRO A 33 -8.55 7.35 11.07
CA PRO A 33 -9.96 7.23 10.71
C PRO A 33 -10.75 8.52 10.90
N ASP A 34 -10.21 9.45 11.67
CA ASP A 34 -10.88 10.72 11.93
C ASP A 34 -10.55 11.80 10.91
N ALA A 35 -9.63 11.53 10.02
CA ALA A 35 -9.29 12.44 8.92
C ALA A 35 -10.45 12.51 7.91
N GLU A 36 -10.49 13.56 7.14
CA GLU A 36 -11.54 13.79 6.13
C GLU A 36 -10.92 13.91 4.74
N PRO A 37 -10.96 12.85 3.89
CA PRO A 37 -11.50 11.53 4.19
C PRO A 37 -10.57 10.71 5.11
N PRO A 38 -11.08 9.61 5.67
CA PRO A 38 -10.21 8.73 6.47
C PRO A 38 -8.99 8.27 5.67
N ALA A 39 -7.83 8.25 6.32
CA ALA A 39 -6.56 8.06 5.62
C ALA A 39 -5.70 6.96 6.23
N LEU A 40 -4.96 6.28 5.37
CA LEU A 40 -3.77 5.53 5.73
C LEU A 40 -2.60 6.50 5.55
N VAL A 41 -1.92 6.81 6.64
CA VAL A 41 -0.80 7.76 6.62
C VAL A 41 0.50 6.97 6.56
N VAL A 42 1.38 7.35 5.63
CA VAL A 42 2.67 6.72 5.43
C VAL A 42 3.75 7.77 5.63
N GLN A 43 4.66 7.51 6.56
CA GLN A 43 5.74 8.43 6.87
C GLN A 43 7.06 7.83 6.40
N VAL A 44 7.69 8.48 5.44
CA VAL A 44 8.97 8.05 4.86
C VAL A 44 9.97 9.17 5.10
N GLY A 45 10.81 9.01 6.12
CA GLY A 45 11.70 10.10 6.52
C GLY A 45 10.88 11.33 6.88
N ALA A 46 11.15 12.44 6.21
CA ALA A 46 10.43 13.70 6.42
C ALA A 46 9.18 13.83 5.55
N THR A 47 8.90 12.84 4.68
CA THR A 47 7.81 12.91 3.72
C THR A 47 6.61 12.16 4.27
N GLU A 48 5.45 12.80 4.25
CA GLU A 48 4.18 12.18 4.62
C GLU A 48 3.34 11.98 3.36
N LEU A 49 2.90 10.71 3.16
CA LEU A 49 1.96 10.38 2.10
C LEU A 49 0.64 9.97 2.76
N ARG A 50 -0.47 10.21 2.06
CA ARG A 50 -1.79 9.86 2.54
C ARG A 50 -2.56 9.17 1.44
N TYR A 51 -3.21 8.06 1.79
CA TYR A 51 -4.07 7.30 0.87
C TYR A 51 -5.44 7.13 1.52
N HIS A 52 -6.50 7.02 0.72
CA HIS A 52 -7.81 6.65 1.27
C HIS A 52 -7.67 5.41 2.14
N LEU A 53 -8.15 5.46 3.37
CA LEU A 53 -7.99 4.35 4.31
C LEU A 53 -8.58 3.05 3.76
N ARG A 54 -9.66 3.15 2.98
CA ARG A 54 -10.30 1.99 2.39
C ARG A 54 -9.40 1.22 1.39
N CYS A 55 -8.22 1.76 1.06
CA CYS A 55 -7.30 1.08 0.14
C CYS A 55 -6.91 -0.31 0.65
N ILE A 56 -6.89 -0.51 1.97
CA ILE A 56 -6.52 -1.80 2.55
C ILE A 56 -7.53 -2.87 2.14
N GLU A 57 -8.82 -2.64 2.42
CA GLU A 57 -9.87 -3.60 2.07
C GLU A 57 -10.11 -3.67 0.57
N ASP A 58 -10.04 -2.54 -0.11
CA ASP A 58 -10.27 -2.51 -1.56
C ASP A 58 -9.20 -3.29 -2.32
N LEU A 59 -7.93 -3.12 -1.92
CA LEU A 59 -6.83 -3.87 -2.55
C LEU A 59 -6.99 -5.37 -2.26
N HIS A 60 -7.30 -5.73 -1.03
CA HIS A 60 -7.52 -7.13 -0.68
C HIS A 60 -8.64 -7.74 -1.52
N ALA A 61 -9.76 -7.03 -1.64
CA ALA A 61 -10.91 -7.53 -2.41
C ALA A 61 -10.55 -7.74 -3.88
N MET A 62 -9.81 -6.81 -4.47
CA MET A 62 -9.37 -6.94 -5.86
C MET A 62 -8.43 -8.13 -6.04
N LEU A 63 -7.48 -8.29 -5.12
CA LEU A 63 -6.53 -9.42 -5.19
C LEU A 63 -7.22 -10.76 -4.97
N ALA A 64 -8.20 -10.81 -4.06
CA ALA A 64 -8.98 -12.02 -3.82
C ALA A 64 -9.77 -12.42 -5.07
N LYS A 65 -10.35 -11.44 -5.75
CA LYS A 65 -11.09 -11.69 -6.98
C LYS A 65 -10.16 -12.14 -8.11
N ARG A 66 -8.97 -11.58 -8.18
CA ARG A 66 -7.96 -11.98 -9.15
C ARG A 66 -7.52 -13.42 -8.94
N GLY A 67 -7.36 -13.83 -7.69
CA GLY A 67 -7.03 -15.23 -7.33
C GLY A 67 -5.63 -15.67 -7.70
N ASP A 68 -4.73 -14.74 -7.98
CA ASP A 68 -3.36 -15.06 -8.41
C ASP A 68 -2.44 -13.88 -8.09
N TRP A 69 -1.15 -14.12 -8.25
CA TRP A 69 -0.12 -13.10 -8.08
C TRP A 69 -0.33 -11.91 -9.02
N MET A 70 -0.03 -10.73 -8.52
CA MET A 70 -0.10 -9.49 -9.31
C MET A 70 1.18 -8.70 -9.09
N PRO A 71 1.83 -8.24 -10.18
CA PRO A 71 3.01 -7.39 -10.03
C PRO A 71 2.67 -6.11 -9.27
N LEU A 72 3.57 -5.69 -8.39
CA LEU A 72 3.33 -4.48 -7.60
C LEU A 72 3.38 -3.22 -8.47
N GLY A 73 4.39 -3.12 -9.32
CA GLY A 73 4.70 -1.86 -9.92
C GLY A 73 5.18 -0.87 -8.85
N ASN A 74 5.78 0.19 -9.24
CA ASN A 74 6.16 1.26 -8.33
C ASN A 74 6.52 2.46 -9.17
N ALA A 75 5.75 3.52 -9.07
CA ALA A 75 6.00 4.71 -9.87
C ALA A 75 5.58 5.94 -9.08
N ASP A 76 6.36 6.99 -9.23
CA ASP A 76 5.98 8.31 -8.74
C ASP A 76 4.71 8.78 -9.44
N GLU A 77 4.06 9.77 -8.86
CA GLU A 77 2.86 10.35 -9.45
C GLU A 77 3.13 10.86 -10.88
N GLN A 78 4.31 11.39 -11.12
CA GLN A 78 4.67 11.99 -12.40
C GLN A 78 5.02 10.95 -13.47
N LYS A 79 5.20 9.69 -13.09
CA LYS A 79 5.54 8.63 -14.04
C LYS A 79 4.32 7.75 -14.28
N GLN A 80 4.20 7.26 -15.50
CA GLN A 80 3.14 6.33 -15.84
C GLN A 80 3.41 4.97 -15.20
N ALA A 81 2.37 4.38 -14.60
CA ALA A 81 2.47 3.05 -14.05
C ALA A 81 2.35 2.00 -15.16
N LYS A 82 3.06 0.90 -15.02
CA LYS A 82 2.91 -0.22 -15.96
C LYS A 82 1.51 -0.82 -15.85
N PRO A 83 0.89 -1.19 -16.97
CA PRO A 83 -0.42 -1.82 -16.94
C PRO A 83 -0.42 -3.12 -16.12
N ASP A 84 -1.57 -3.47 -15.58
CA ASP A 84 -1.78 -4.70 -14.83
C ASP A 84 -0.85 -4.84 -13.62
N THR A 85 -0.65 -3.73 -12.93
CA THR A 85 0.10 -3.70 -11.66
C THR A 85 -0.76 -3.09 -10.57
N VAL A 86 -0.38 -3.34 -9.32
CA VAL A 86 -1.03 -2.71 -8.16
C VAL A 86 -0.94 -1.19 -8.26
N GLU A 87 0.22 -0.68 -8.68
CA GLU A 87 0.41 0.76 -8.84
C GLU A 87 -0.59 1.35 -9.85
N ALA A 88 -0.77 0.69 -11.00
CA ALA A 88 -1.74 1.15 -12.01
C ALA A 88 -3.16 1.08 -11.48
N TRP A 89 -3.52 0.00 -10.79
CA TRP A 89 -4.85 -0.13 -10.20
C TRP A 89 -5.11 0.97 -9.17
N GLY A 90 -4.11 1.33 -8.39
CA GLY A 90 -4.22 2.33 -7.34
C GLY A 90 -4.44 3.76 -7.84
N ARG A 91 -4.43 3.97 -9.15
CA ARG A 91 -4.69 5.27 -9.79
C ARG A 91 -5.68 5.17 -10.93
N SER A 92 -6.26 4.00 -11.14
CA SER A 92 -7.17 3.74 -12.27
C SER A 92 -8.55 4.32 -12.00
N PRO A 93 -9.20 4.92 -13.01
CA PRO A 93 -10.59 5.36 -12.85
C PRO A 93 -11.56 4.19 -12.64
N ASP A 94 -11.12 2.95 -12.91
CA ASP A 94 -11.95 1.76 -12.76
C ASP A 94 -11.91 1.15 -11.36
N ASN A 95 -11.10 1.69 -10.45
CA ASN A 95 -11.05 1.17 -9.08
C ASN A 95 -12.19 1.74 -8.22
N PRO A 96 -12.41 1.21 -7.02
CA PRO A 96 -13.56 1.62 -6.19
C PRO A 96 -13.65 3.11 -5.85
N VAL A 97 -12.54 3.84 -5.82
CA VAL A 97 -12.59 5.30 -5.55
C VAL A 97 -12.62 6.12 -6.83
N GLY A 98 -12.52 5.47 -7.99
CA GLY A 98 -12.61 6.15 -9.28
C GLY A 98 -11.36 6.90 -9.69
N GLY A 99 -10.21 6.54 -9.17
CA GLY A 99 -8.96 7.19 -9.51
C GLY A 99 -7.90 7.01 -8.43
N TRP A 100 -7.14 8.05 -8.17
CA TRP A 100 -6.05 8.00 -7.20
C TRP A 100 -6.53 7.70 -5.79
N TYR A 101 -5.95 6.66 -5.16
CA TYR A 101 -6.09 6.49 -3.71
C TYR A 101 -5.27 7.53 -2.97
N GLY A 102 -4.16 7.97 -3.55
CA GLY A 102 -3.34 9.01 -2.96
C GLY A 102 -4.11 10.32 -2.85
N LEU A 103 -4.06 10.95 -1.67
CA LEU A 103 -4.85 12.12 -1.35
C LEU A 103 -4.08 13.43 -1.51
N LYS A 104 -2.76 13.37 -1.41
CA LYS A 104 -1.92 14.56 -1.40
C LYS A 104 -1.34 14.77 -2.79
N LYS A 105 -1.86 15.74 -3.52
CA LYS A 105 -1.41 16.03 -4.88
C LYS A 105 0.10 16.24 -4.90
N GLY A 106 0.78 15.63 -5.85
CA GLY A 106 2.23 15.60 -5.95
C GLY A 106 2.86 14.40 -5.26
N LEU A 107 2.13 13.76 -4.33
CA LEU A 107 2.60 12.60 -3.57
C LEU A 107 1.58 11.46 -3.61
N ARG A 108 0.83 11.33 -4.72
CA ARG A 108 -0.21 10.29 -4.86
C ARG A 108 0.33 8.96 -5.37
N GLY A 109 1.56 8.94 -5.85
CA GLY A 109 2.18 7.73 -6.39
C GLY A 109 2.70 6.80 -5.31
N ARG A 110 3.46 5.81 -5.75
CA ARG A 110 4.13 4.81 -4.93
C ARG A 110 3.19 3.93 -4.12
N PHE A 111 1.95 3.85 -4.55
CA PHE A 111 0.93 3.01 -3.93
C PHE A 111 1.38 1.55 -3.86
N GLY A 112 1.96 1.05 -4.95
CA GLY A 112 2.45 -0.33 -5.01
C GLY A 112 3.68 -0.61 -4.15
N ASN A 113 4.27 0.43 -3.57
CA ASN A 113 5.45 0.28 -2.73
C ASN A 113 5.10 0.30 -1.23
N TYR A 114 4.10 1.09 -0.85
CA TYR A 114 3.81 1.33 0.56
C TYR A 114 2.55 0.64 1.08
N VAL A 115 1.55 0.38 0.23
CA VAL A 115 0.32 -0.25 0.70
C VAL A 115 0.44 -1.77 0.84
N PRO A 116 1.08 -2.51 -0.10
CA PRO A 116 1.24 -3.95 0.06
C PRO A 116 1.87 -4.39 1.39
N PRO A 117 2.92 -3.74 1.91
CA PRO A 117 3.47 -4.14 3.22
C PRO A 117 2.44 -4.03 4.35
N VAL A 118 1.48 -3.13 4.26
CA VAL A 118 0.42 -3.02 5.26
C VAL A 118 -0.48 -4.25 5.24
N LEU A 119 -0.88 -4.70 4.05
CA LEU A 119 -1.68 -5.92 3.91
C LEU A 119 -0.92 -7.15 4.42
N GLU A 120 0.38 -7.21 4.12
CA GLU A 120 1.21 -8.30 4.61
C GLU A 120 1.26 -8.30 6.14
N ALA A 121 1.46 -7.14 6.74
CA ALA A 121 1.50 -7.00 8.20
C ALA A 121 0.20 -7.43 8.85
N LEU A 122 -0.94 -7.22 8.18
CA LEU A 122 -2.25 -7.59 8.68
C LEU A 122 -2.61 -9.05 8.38
N GLY A 123 -1.73 -9.79 7.72
CA GLY A 123 -2.00 -11.19 7.36
C GLY A 123 -3.00 -11.33 6.21
N MET A 124 -3.27 -10.27 5.47
CA MET A 124 -4.26 -10.24 4.39
C MET A 124 -3.68 -10.63 3.04
N ALA A 125 -2.35 -10.63 2.89
CA ALA A 125 -1.70 -10.88 1.62
C ALA A 125 -0.31 -11.46 1.82
N GLU A 126 0.17 -12.16 0.79
CA GLU A 126 1.57 -12.56 0.67
C GLU A 126 2.26 -11.60 -0.29
N VAL A 127 3.45 -11.15 0.08
CA VAL A 127 4.24 -10.21 -0.72
C VAL A 127 5.62 -10.83 -0.95
N GLU A 128 6.11 -10.78 -2.18
CA GLU A 128 7.47 -11.19 -2.47
C GLU A 128 8.46 -10.14 -2.01
N HIS A 129 9.67 -10.58 -1.64
CA HIS A 129 10.72 -9.71 -1.11
C HIS A 129 12.02 -9.88 -1.90
N ASN A 130 11.92 -9.87 -3.20
CA ASN A 130 13.09 -9.88 -4.09
C ASN A 130 13.67 -8.47 -4.20
N PRO A 131 14.90 -8.32 -4.72
CA PRO A 131 15.45 -6.98 -4.93
C PRO A 131 14.61 -6.10 -5.84
N ARG A 132 13.83 -6.71 -6.76
CA ARG A 132 12.94 -5.99 -7.67
C ARG A 132 11.90 -6.95 -8.24
N ASN A 133 10.88 -6.38 -8.92
CA ASN A 133 9.84 -7.12 -9.62
C ASN A 133 9.02 -8.02 -8.68
N ASN A 134 8.65 -7.46 -7.54
CA ASN A 134 7.87 -8.20 -6.56
C ASN A 134 6.40 -8.25 -6.91
N ARG A 135 5.73 -9.28 -6.41
CA ARG A 135 4.31 -9.51 -6.64
C ARG A 135 3.60 -9.68 -5.30
N ILE A 136 2.29 -9.58 -5.34
CA ILE A 136 1.40 -9.76 -4.19
C ILE A 136 0.24 -10.65 -4.58
N ARG A 137 -0.27 -11.42 -3.62
CA ARG A 137 -1.56 -12.12 -3.77
C ARG A 137 -2.30 -12.12 -2.47
N ALA A 138 -3.64 -12.22 -2.53
CA ALA A 138 -4.49 -12.25 -1.34
C ALA A 138 -4.31 -13.56 -0.58
N ARG A 139 -4.45 -13.43 0.72
CA ARG A 139 -4.61 -14.59 1.62
C ARG A 139 -6.06 -14.83 1.93
#